data_060aec1d9f70c8999991cee001a526bb
#
_entry.id   060aec1d9f70c8999991cee001a526bb
#
_cell.length_a   1.000
_cell.length_b   1.000
_cell.length_c   1.000
_cell.angle_alpha   90.00
_cell.angle_beta   90.00
_cell.angle_gamma   90.00
#
_symmetry.space_group_name_H-M   'P 1'
#
loop_
_entity.id
_entity.type
_entity.pdbx_description
1 polymer ?
#
loop_
_entity_poly.entity_id
_entity_poly.type
_entity_poly.pdbx_seq_one_letter_code
_entity_poly.pdbx_strand_id
1 'polypeptide(L)'
;MKTPFIPKLILLFILFFLYSAGYAQQRDSVTIRGQVTDYNGQPIDSCSIFWQSPSFDDIKQAITDKNGYYTTRIPKGKYQSMGAINMSTYPHTVKPGLAEKDQRLEFWAWNFIADRDTTLNIRYHRMEVYGLRIFHIPGGMPTYQIYVRPMSLTRTLQWQKEEKSSLVHAQDLSKIEPVSYTHLRA
;
A
#
# COMPACT_ATOMS: atom_id res chain seq x y z
N MET A 1 -51.40 33.44 -19.84
CA MET A 1 -50.53 32.53 -19.08
C MET A 1 -50.12 33.21 -17.79
N LYS A 2 -50.51 32.70 -16.63
CA LYS A 2 -50.11 33.26 -15.34
C LYS A 2 -48.78 32.63 -14.94
N THR A 3 -47.73 33.45 -14.79
CA THR A 3 -46.45 33.01 -14.26
C THR A 3 -46.62 32.55 -12.80
N PRO A 4 -46.10 31.40 -12.42
CA PRO A 4 -46.23 30.94 -11.04
C PRO A 4 -45.44 31.89 -10.12
N PHE A 5 -46.14 32.46 -9.14
CA PHE A 5 -45.53 33.28 -8.10
C PHE A 5 -44.87 32.36 -7.08
N ILE A 6 -43.54 32.20 -7.17
CA ILE A 6 -42.76 31.49 -6.17
C ILE A 6 -42.54 32.45 -5.00
N PRO A 7 -43.08 32.18 -3.78
CA PRO A 7 -42.87 33.06 -2.66
C PRO A 7 -41.38 33.19 -2.33
N LYS A 8 -40.93 34.41 -2.08
CA LYS A 8 -39.51 34.76 -1.82
C LYS A 8 -38.88 33.87 -0.76
N LEU A 9 -39.66 33.36 0.17
CA LEU A 9 -39.22 32.43 1.22
C LEU A 9 -38.77 31.07 0.67
N ILE A 10 -39.46 30.53 -0.35
CA ILE A 10 -39.11 29.27 -1.01
C ILE A 10 -37.81 29.44 -1.81
N LEU A 11 -37.66 30.56 -2.49
CA LEU A 11 -36.43 30.87 -3.23
C LEU A 11 -35.24 31.00 -2.29
N LEU A 12 -35.42 31.59 -1.10
CA LEU A 12 -34.36 31.69 -0.08
C LEU A 12 -33.99 30.31 0.47
N PHE A 13 -34.96 29.43 0.68
CA PHE A 13 -34.71 28.04 1.11
C PHE A 13 -33.95 27.22 0.05
N ILE A 14 -34.31 27.37 -1.22
CA ILE A 14 -33.61 26.70 -2.33
C ILE A 14 -32.17 27.19 -2.45
N LEU A 15 -31.95 28.51 -2.34
CA LEU A 15 -30.62 29.11 -2.32
C LEU A 15 -29.80 28.65 -1.12
N PHE A 16 -30.39 28.52 0.05
CA PHE A 16 -29.70 27.99 1.24
C PHE A 16 -29.33 26.51 1.09
N PHE A 17 -30.23 25.69 0.50
CA PHE A 17 -29.92 24.26 0.18
C PHE A 17 -28.85 24.12 -0.89
N LEU A 18 -28.86 24.97 -1.92
CA LEU A 18 -27.82 24.97 -2.94
C LEU A 18 -26.48 25.44 -2.39
N TYR A 19 -26.50 26.37 -1.44
CA TYR A 19 -25.30 26.84 -0.76
C TYR A 19 -24.70 25.75 0.17
N SER A 20 -25.54 25.02 0.90
CA SER A 20 -25.11 23.93 1.76
C SER A 20 -24.66 22.69 0.99
N ALA A 21 -25.22 22.43 -0.18
CA ALA A 21 -24.78 21.33 -1.04
C ALA A 21 -23.40 21.60 -1.70
N GLY A 22 -23.00 22.87 -1.81
CA GLY A 22 -21.68 23.26 -2.34
C GLY A 22 -20.51 23.05 -1.37
N TYR A 23 -20.78 22.89 -0.08
CA TYR A 23 -19.79 22.44 0.90
C TYR A 23 -19.72 20.91 0.97
N ALA A 24 -19.72 20.23 -0.18
CA ALA A 24 -19.18 18.88 -0.24
C ALA A 24 -17.74 19.01 0.26
N GLN A 25 -17.52 18.57 1.48
CA GLN A 25 -16.25 18.66 2.21
C GLN A 25 -15.14 18.21 1.28
N GLN A 26 -14.43 19.15 0.69
CA GLN A 26 -13.23 18.86 -0.09
C GLN A 26 -12.25 18.28 0.91
N ARG A 27 -12.27 16.94 1.05
CA ARG A 27 -11.37 16.25 1.97
C ARG A 27 -9.97 16.70 1.62
N ASP A 28 -9.30 17.31 2.58
CA ASP A 28 -7.90 17.63 2.46
C ASP A 28 -7.19 16.43 1.83
N SER A 29 -6.47 16.65 0.77
CA SER A 29 -5.76 15.60 0.05
C SER A 29 -4.28 15.87 0.05
N VAL A 30 -3.52 14.79 0.01
CA VAL A 30 -2.05 14.80 -0.06
C VAL A 30 -1.59 14.15 -1.34
N THR A 31 -0.41 14.55 -1.77
CA THR A 31 0.27 13.97 -2.93
C THR A 31 1.18 12.85 -2.46
N ILE A 32 0.98 11.65 -2.99
CA ILE A 32 1.92 10.54 -2.83
C ILE A 32 2.59 10.32 -4.18
N ARG A 33 3.91 10.30 -4.17
CA ARG A 33 4.74 10.09 -5.36
C ARG A 33 5.93 9.21 -5.04
N GLY A 34 6.54 8.63 -6.07
CA GLY A 34 7.73 7.82 -5.91
C GLY A 34 8.07 7.05 -7.15
N GLN A 35 9.00 6.12 -7.00
CA GLN A 35 9.43 5.20 -8.04
C GLN A 35 9.32 3.77 -7.52
N VAL A 36 8.87 2.86 -8.38
CA VAL A 36 8.87 1.42 -8.14
C VAL A 36 9.98 0.79 -8.95
N THR A 37 10.82 0.01 -8.27
CA THR A 37 11.93 -0.72 -8.90
C THR A 37 11.93 -2.19 -8.47
N ASP A 38 12.56 -3.03 -9.27
CA ASP A 38 12.86 -4.39 -8.88
C ASP A 38 14.01 -4.46 -7.85
N TYR A 39 14.41 -5.69 -7.48
CA TYR A 39 15.53 -5.93 -6.56
C TYR A 39 16.86 -5.31 -7.05
N ASN A 40 17.09 -5.25 -8.35
CA ASN A 40 18.32 -4.73 -8.95
C ASN A 40 18.25 -3.20 -9.19
N GLY A 41 17.14 -2.56 -8.83
CA GLY A 41 16.92 -1.13 -9.06
C GLY A 41 16.42 -0.79 -10.46
N GLN A 42 16.00 -1.80 -11.25
CA GLN A 42 15.40 -1.53 -12.56
C GLN A 42 13.95 -1.05 -12.38
N PRO A 43 13.53 -0.01 -13.12
CA PRO A 43 12.18 0.52 -13.00
C PRO A 43 11.12 -0.51 -13.42
N ILE A 44 9.99 -0.50 -12.74
CA ILE A 44 8.84 -1.36 -13.05
C ILE A 44 7.76 -0.51 -13.71
N ASP A 45 7.55 -0.76 -15.00
CA ASP A 45 6.44 -0.19 -15.77
C ASP A 45 5.12 -0.85 -15.41
N SER A 46 4.04 -0.09 -15.52
CA SER A 46 2.66 -0.57 -15.38
C SER A 46 2.38 -1.30 -14.07
N CYS A 47 3.10 -0.93 -13.01
CA CYS A 47 2.85 -1.43 -11.67
C CYS A 47 1.56 -0.80 -11.13
N SER A 48 0.63 -1.62 -10.66
CA SER A 48 -0.60 -1.18 -10.01
C SER A 48 -0.31 -0.77 -8.56
N ILE A 49 -0.66 0.47 -8.23
CA ILE A 49 -0.53 1.03 -6.89
C ILE A 49 -1.93 1.38 -6.39
N PHE A 50 -2.27 0.99 -5.17
CA PHE A 50 -3.62 1.18 -4.64
C PHE A 50 -3.61 1.45 -3.13
N TRP A 51 -4.66 2.12 -2.67
CA TRP A 51 -4.93 2.40 -1.26
C TRP A 51 -6.29 1.86 -0.88
N GLN A 52 -6.35 1.09 0.18
CA GLN A 52 -7.55 0.32 0.56
C GLN A 52 -8.20 0.81 1.84
N SER A 53 -9.52 0.72 1.86
CA SER A 53 -10.37 0.90 3.03
C SER A 53 -10.18 -0.25 4.04
N PRO A 54 -10.72 -0.15 5.27
CA PRO A 54 -10.80 -1.28 6.19
C PRO A 54 -11.56 -2.50 5.64
N SER A 55 -12.45 -2.31 4.65
CA SER A 55 -13.16 -3.39 3.95
C SER A 55 -12.37 -3.96 2.77
N PHE A 56 -11.12 -3.50 2.56
CA PHE A 56 -10.26 -3.85 1.41
C PHE A 56 -10.77 -3.36 0.05
N ASP A 57 -11.68 -2.38 0.05
CA ASP A 57 -12.08 -1.72 -1.20
C ASP A 57 -11.01 -0.72 -1.62
N ASP A 58 -10.69 -0.68 -2.91
CA ASP A 58 -9.73 0.26 -3.46
C ASP A 58 -10.31 1.68 -3.50
N ILE A 59 -9.85 2.54 -2.61
CA ILE A 59 -10.27 3.94 -2.52
C ILE A 59 -9.63 4.77 -3.64
N LYS A 60 -8.39 4.45 -3.99
CA LYS A 60 -7.62 5.13 -5.02
C LYS A 60 -6.62 4.17 -5.65
N GLN A 61 -6.39 4.37 -6.95
CA GLN A 61 -5.39 3.64 -7.72
C GLN A 61 -4.50 4.60 -8.50
N ALA A 62 -3.29 4.16 -8.80
CA ALA A 62 -2.33 4.77 -9.71
C ALA A 62 -1.56 3.67 -10.44
N ILE A 63 -0.92 4.02 -11.55
CA ILE A 63 -0.10 3.10 -12.33
C ILE A 63 1.25 3.78 -12.59
N THR A 64 2.34 3.03 -12.49
CA THR A 64 3.66 3.56 -12.81
C THR A 64 3.83 3.74 -14.31
N ASP A 65 4.62 4.76 -14.68
CA ASP A 65 5.09 4.94 -16.05
C ASP A 65 6.25 3.97 -16.40
N LYS A 66 6.74 4.05 -17.65
CA LYS A 66 7.85 3.23 -18.16
C LYS A 66 9.17 3.37 -17.36
N ASN A 67 9.32 4.45 -16.60
CA ASN A 67 10.46 4.70 -15.74
C ASN A 67 10.16 4.33 -14.27
N GLY A 68 9.03 3.66 -14.01
CA GLY A 68 8.59 3.25 -12.69
C GLY A 68 8.03 4.37 -11.81
N TYR A 69 7.89 5.60 -12.32
CA TYR A 69 7.39 6.71 -11.51
C TYR A 69 5.87 6.70 -11.39
N TYR A 70 5.39 7.11 -10.24
CA TYR A 70 3.99 7.37 -9.98
C TYR A 70 3.80 8.66 -9.18
N THR A 71 2.65 9.29 -9.38
CA THR A 71 2.17 10.39 -8.55
C THR A 71 0.65 10.37 -8.55
N THR A 72 0.06 10.59 -7.38
CA THR A 72 -1.39 10.67 -7.24
C THR A 72 -1.77 11.50 -6.02
N ARG A 73 -3.00 12.01 -6.03
CA ARG A 73 -3.59 12.67 -4.86
C ARG A 73 -4.61 11.75 -4.21
N ILE A 74 -4.48 11.58 -2.91
CA ILE A 74 -5.40 10.79 -2.09
C ILE A 74 -5.94 11.63 -0.93
N PRO A 75 -7.16 11.39 -0.45
CA PRO A 75 -7.67 12.05 0.76
C PRO A 75 -6.74 11.81 1.95
N LYS A 76 -6.57 12.82 2.81
CA LYS A 76 -5.92 12.60 4.11
C LYS A 76 -6.70 11.58 4.91
N GLY A 77 -5.98 10.70 5.60
CA GLY A 77 -6.59 9.69 6.44
C GLY A 77 -5.71 8.48 6.70
N LYS A 78 -6.30 7.53 7.40
CA LYS A 78 -5.70 6.22 7.66
C LYS A 78 -6.32 5.21 6.70
N TYR A 79 -5.46 4.50 6.01
CA TYR A 79 -5.82 3.43 5.09
C TYR A 79 -5.47 2.08 5.71
N GLN A 80 -6.25 1.05 5.42
CA GLN A 80 -5.96 -0.32 5.85
C GLN A 80 -4.61 -0.78 5.30
N SER A 81 -4.41 -0.50 4.01
CA SER A 81 -3.15 -0.82 3.34
C SER A 81 -2.91 0.11 2.14
N MET A 82 -1.66 0.21 1.75
CA MET A 82 -1.20 0.61 0.44
C MET A 82 -0.46 -0.56 -0.17
N GLY A 83 -0.81 -0.91 -1.39
CA GLY A 83 -0.13 -1.96 -2.15
C GLY A 83 0.51 -1.43 -3.42
N ALA A 84 1.56 -2.10 -3.87
CA ALA A 84 2.12 -1.94 -5.20
C ALA A 84 2.42 -3.33 -5.77
N ILE A 85 1.75 -3.69 -6.87
CA ILE A 85 1.81 -5.04 -7.43
C ILE A 85 2.14 -4.98 -8.91
N ASN A 86 3.17 -5.71 -9.32
CA ASN A 86 3.38 -6.00 -10.72
C ASN A 86 2.50 -7.19 -11.14
N MET A 87 1.33 -6.87 -11.70
CA MET A 87 0.31 -7.87 -12.05
C MET A 87 0.83 -8.92 -13.03
N SER A 88 1.80 -8.60 -13.88
CA SER A 88 2.37 -9.57 -14.83
C SER A 88 3.17 -10.70 -14.15
N THR A 89 3.64 -10.45 -12.93
CA THR A 89 4.44 -11.39 -12.14
C THR A 89 3.67 -11.97 -10.96
N TYR A 90 2.39 -11.61 -10.80
CA TYR A 90 1.57 -11.93 -9.64
C TYR A 90 0.49 -13.00 -9.92
N PRO A 91 0.85 -14.22 -10.30
CA PRO A 91 -0.10 -15.31 -10.32
C PRO A 91 -0.28 -15.87 -8.91
N HIS A 92 -1.40 -16.52 -8.66
CA HIS A 92 -1.62 -17.24 -7.40
C HIS A 92 -0.67 -18.44 -7.23
N THR A 93 0.02 -18.83 -8.29
CA THR A 93 1.00 -19.94 -8.30
C THR A 93 2.30 -19.46 -8.91
N VAL A 94 3.38 -20.22 -8.65
CA VAL A 94 4.69 -19.97 -9.27
C VAL A 94 4.55 -20.00 -10.80
N LYS A 95 5.00 -18.92 -11.46
CA LYS A 95 4.97 -18.81 -12.92
C LYS A 95 6.13 -19.58 -13.53
N PRO A 96 5.90 -20.63 -14.34
CA PRO A 96 6.97 -21.36 -14.98
C PRO A 96 7.86 -20.46 -15.86
N GLY A 97 9.17 -20.69 -15.82
CA GLY A 97 10.13 -19.94 -16.64
C GLY A 97 10.52 -18.56 -16.11
N LEU A 98 9.88 -18.09 -15.05
CA LEU A 98 10.26 -16.85 -14.38
C LEU A 98 11.20 -17.16 -13.20
N ALA A 99 12.31 -16.44 -13.08
CA ALA A 99 13.21 -16.61 -11.96
C ALA A 99 12.53 -16.27 -10.63
N GLU A 100 12.93 -16.94 -9.55
CA GLU A 100 12.36 -16.74 -8.20
C GLU A 100 12.32 -15.25 -7.81
N LYS A 101 13.41 -14.53 -8.08
CA LYS A 101 13.55 -13.11 -7.75
C LYS A 101 12.55 -12.18 -8.48
N ASP A 102 11.98 -12.65 -9.59
CA ASP A 102 11.10 -11.89 -10.45
C ASP A 102 9.63 -12.33 -10.29
N GLN A 103 9.38 -13.32 -9.42
CA GLN A 103 8.04 -13.80 -9.12
C GLN A 103 7.36 -12.94 -8.06
N ARG A 104 6.04 -12.72 -8.22
CA ARG A 104 5.20 -12.06 -7.23
C ARG A 104 5.81 -10.75 -6.73
N LEU A 105 6.18 -9.87 -7.65
CA LEU A 105 6.69 -8.55 -7.29
C LEU A 105 5.57 -7.72 -6.69
N GLU A 106 5.59 -7.64 -5.37
CA GLU A 106 4.58 -6.97 -4.57
C GLU A 106 5.19 -6.25 -3.38
N PHE A 107 4.53 -5.18 -2.97
CA PHE A 107 4.85 -4.42 -1.77
C PHE A 107 3.56 -4.11 -1.03
N TRP A 108 3.58 -4.19 0.29
CA TRP A 108 2.47 -3.87 1.17
C TRP A 108 2.92 -2.99 2.34
N ALA A 109 2.24 -1.87 2.50
CA ALA A 109 2.34 -1.02 3.69
C ALA A 109 1.01 -1.04 4.43
N TRP A 110 0.98 -1.74 5.56
CA TRP A 110 -0.20 -1.85 6.41
C TRP A 110 -0.36 -0.63 7.32
N ASN A 111 -1.61 -0.24 7.60
CA ASN A 111 -1.95 0.94 8.41
C ASN A 111 -1.30 2.22 7.86
N PHE A 112 -1.37 2.41 6.55
CA PHE A 112 -0.79 3.56 5.88
C PHE A 112 -1.46 4.86 6.32
N ILE A 113 -0.66 5.86 6.73
CA ILE A 113 -1.15 7.16 7.16
C ILE A 113 -0.79 8.20 6.10
N ALA A 114 -1.82 8.81 5.50
CA ALA A 114 -1.69 9.90 4.54
C ALA A 114 -2.01 11.23 5.24
N ASP A 115 -1.05 11.81 5.95
CA ASP A 115 -1.21 13.08 6.68
C ASP A 115 -0.57 14.27 5.97
N ARG A 116 0.35 14.02 5.04
CA ARG A 116 1.15 15.02 4.31
C ARG A 116 1.64 14.50 2.98
N ASP A 117 2.09 15.41 2.12
CA ASP A 117 2.77 15.05 0.89
C ASP A 117 3.99 14.18 1.20
N THR A 118 4.09 13.05 0.50
CA THR A 118 5.07 12.02 0.81
C THR A 118 5.71 11.49 -0.47
N THR A 119 7.03 11.34 -0.45
CA THR A 119 7.76 10.57 -1.47
C THR A 119 8.04 9.18 -0.92
N LEU A 120 7.50 8.16 -1.57
CA LEU A 120 7.66 6.76 -1.20
C LEU A 120 8.21 5.98 -2.40
N ASN A 121 9.52 5.72 -2.37
CA ASN A 121 10.16 4.84 -3.33
C ASN A 121 10.00 3.39 -2.87
N ILE A 122 9.58 2.53 -3.78
CA ILE A 122 9.31 1.11 -3.52
C ILE A 122 10.35 0.30 -4.29
N ARG A 123 11.07 -0.55 -3.58
CA ARG A 123 11.96 -1.53 -4.16
C ARG A 123 11.48 -2.91 -3.77
N TYR A 124 11.18 -3.75 -4.73
CA TYR A 124 10.72 -5.11 -4.45
C TYR A 124 11.83 -5.97 -3.87
N HIS A 125 11.44 -6.81 -2.92
CA HIS A 125 12.33 -7.76 -2.26
C HIS A 125 11.68 -9.13 -2.22
N ARG A 126 12.53 -10.15 -2.08
CA ARG A 126 12.08 -11.55 -1.96
C ARG A 126 11.49 -11.87 -0.60
N MET A 127 11.77 -11.03 0.38
CA MET A 127 11.36 -11.25 1.76
C MET A 127 10.29 -10.23 2.15
N GLU A 128 9.29 -10.74 2.79
CA GLU A 128 8.23 -9.94 3.41
C GLU A 128 8.39 -9.96 4.92
N VAL A 129 7.97 -8.91 5.57
CA VAL A 129 8.00 -8.78 7.02
C VAL A 129 6.60 -9.01 7.57
N TYR A 130 6.41 -10.13 8.26
CA TYR A 130 5.14 -10.47 8.87
C TYR A 130 5.17 -10.23 10.37
N GLY A 131 4.02 -9.86 10.92
CA GLY A 131 3.80 -9.74 12.35
C GLY A 131 4.68 -8.70 13.03
N LEU A 132 5.10 -7.64 12.31
CA LEU A 132 5.86 -6.55 12.91
C LEU A 132 5.16 -6.03 14.16
N ARG A 133 5.86 -6.07 15.28
CA ARG A 133 5.46 -5.49 16.56
C ARG A 133 6.60 -4.69 17.12
N ILE A 134 6.28 -3.49 17.58
CA ILE A 134 7.22 -2.63 18.29
C ILE A 134 6.60 -2.39 19.66
N PHE A 135 7.34 -2.71 20.73
CA PHE A 135 6.86 -2.56 22.09
C PHE A 135 7.99 -2.17 23.04
N HIS A 136 7.58 -1.58 24.16
CA HIS A 136 8.46 -1.22 25.27
C HIS A 136 8.06 -2.04 26.48
N ILE A 137 9.05 -2.57 27.24
CA ILE A 137 8.80 -3.26 28.50
C ILE A 137 9.02 -2.26 29.63
N PRO A 138 7.96 -1.84 30.34
CA PRO A 138 8.10 -0.98 31.52
C PRO A 138 9.00 -1.63 32.58
N GLY A 139 9.97 -0.89 33.10
CA GLY A 139 10.93 -1.40 34.09
C GLY A 139 12.10 -2.21 33.53
N GLY A 140 12.13 -2.43 32.22
CA GLY A 140 13.28 -3.00 31.53
C GLY A 140 14.29 -1.94 31.08
N MET A 141 15.21 -2.33 30.18
CA MET A 141 16.09 -1.33 29.53
C MET A 141 15.26 -0.31 28.76
N PRO A 142 15.67 0.98 28.69
CA PRO A 142 14.94 2.05 27.99
C PRO A 142 15.10 1.91 26.47
N THR A 143 14.67 0.77 25.92
CA THR A 143 14.77 0.41 24.50
C THR A 143 13.44 -0.08 23.99
N TYR A 144 13.21 0.13 22.69
CA TYR A 144 12.12 -0.55 22.00
C TYR A 144 12.57 -1.93 21.54
N GLN A 145 11.69 -2.91 21.73
CA GLN A 145 11.87 -4.23 21.18
C GLN A 145 11.08 -4.34 19.87
N ILE A 146 11.68 -4.96 18.87
CA ILE A 146 11.08 -5.17 17.58
C ILE A 146 10.99 -6.68 17.35
N TYR A 147 9.77 -7.17 17.17
CA TYR A 147 9.52 -8.54 16.73
C TYR A 147 9.13 -8.52 15.27
N VAL A 148 9.77 -9.34 14.46
CA VAL A 148 9.44 -9.54 13.05
C VAL A 148 9.59 -11.01 12.69
N ARG A 149 8.81 -11.46 11.72
CA ARG A 149 8.95 -12.75 11.08
C ARG A 149 9.23 -12.53 9.58
N PRO A 150 10.48 -12.61 9.14
CA PRO A 150 10.80 -12.56 7.72
C PRO A 150 10.29 -13.83 7.01
N MET A 151 9.64 -13.68 5.87
CA MET A 151 9.09 -14.78 5.10
C MET A 151 9.20 -14.51 3.61
N SER A 152 9.52 -15.54 2.82
CA SER A 152 9.39 -15.53 1.37
C SER A 152 8.17 -16.34 0.97
N LEU A 153 7.12 -15.67 0.53
CA LEU A 153 5.91 -16.37 0.08
C LEU A 153 6.19 -17.20 -1.16
N THR A 154 7.02 -16.72 -2.08
CA THR A 154 7.41 -17.51 -3.27
C THR A 154 8.07 -18.83 -2.90
N ARG A 155 9.04 -18.81 -1.96
CA ARG A 155 9.68 -20.05 -1.46
C ARG A 155 8.70 -20.95 -0.73
N THR A 156 7.81 -20.37 0.06
CA THR A 156 6.78 -21.13 0.77
C THR A 156 5.86 -21.87 -0.21
N LEU A 157 5.42 -21.20 -1.28
CA LEU A 157 4.58 -21.81 -2.31
C LEU A 157 5.31 -22.90 -3.11
N GLN A 158 6.58 -22.70 -3.44
CA GLN A 158 7.40 -23.71 -4.09
C GLN A 158 7.54 -24.94 -3.21
N TRP A 159 7.88 -24.75 -1.95
CA TRP A 159 8.06 -25.82 -1.00
C TRP A 159 6.76 -26.62 -0.75
N GLN A 160 5.61 -25.95 -0.63
CA GLN A 160 4.32 -26.63 -0.51
C GLN A 160 3.99 -27.51 -1.73
N LYS A 161 4.51 -27.16 -2.90
CA LYS A 161 4.36 -27.96 -4.11
C LYS A 161 5.25 -29.20 -4.15
N GLU A 162 6.46 -29.08 -3.63
CA GLU A 162 7.49 -30.14 -3.68
C GLU A 162 7.35 -31.13 -2.52
N GLU A 163 7.00 -30.67 -1.33
CA GLU A 163 6.86 -31.49 -0.13
C GLU A 163 5.49 -31.29 0.51
N LYS A 164 4.65 -32.30 0.47
CA LYS A 164 3.31 -32.29 1.04
C LYS A 164 3.27 -32.29 2.58
N SER A 165 4.39 -32.22 3.28
CA SER A 165 4.43 -32.38 4.73
C SER A 165 5.28 -31.33 5.45
N SER A 166 4.72 -30.79 6.51
CA SER A 166 5.23 -29.91 7.55
C SER A 166 5.42 -28.42 7.21
N LEU A 167 4.76 -27.61 8.02
CA LEU A 167 4.69 -26.13 7.93
C LEU A 167 5.91 -25.41 8.54
N VAL A 168 6.97 -26.12 8.90
CA VAL A 168 8.10 -25.53 9.63
C VAL A 168 9.41 -25.84 8.94
N HIS A 169 9.77 -25.03 7.96
CA HIS A 169 11.18 -24.91 7.57
C HIS A 169 11.76 -23.62 8.13
N ALA A 170 12.86 -23.74 8.86
CA ALA A 170 13.70 -22.61 9.17
C ALA A 170 14.22 -22.04 7.84
N GLN A 171 13.86 -20.81 7.54
CA GLN A 171 14.41 -20.12 6.38
C GLN A 171 15.89 -19.86 6.64
N ASP A 172 16.73 -20.13 5.65
CA ASP A 172 18.14 -19.76 5.73
C ASP A 172 18.29 -18.24 5.68
N LEU A 173 18.38 -17.64 6.85
CA LEU A 173 18.51 -16.21 7.03
C LEU A 173 19.90 -15.68 6.66
N SER A 174 20.90 -16.57 6.46
CA SER A 174 22.27 -16.17 6.10
C SER A 174 22.36 -15.53 4.71
N LYS A 175 21.33 -15.74 3.88
CA LYS A 175 21.23 -15.19 2.52
C LYS A 175 20.34 -13.94 2.43
N ILE A 176 19.89 -13.40 3.56
CA ILE A 176 19.12 -12.19 3.60
C ILE A 176 20.07 -11.00 3.67
N GLU A 177 20.12 -10.22 2.61
CA GLU A 177 20.73 -8.91 2.70
C GLU A 177 19.81 -8.00 3.52
N PRO A 178 20.29 -7.40 4.63
CA PRO A 178 19.50 -6.49 5.42
C PRO A 178 19.14 -5.27 4.56
N VAL A 179 17.87 -5.02 4.39
CA VAL A 179 17.37 -3.84 3.69
C VAL A 179 17.07 -2.78 4.74
N SER A 180 17.77 -1.68 4.66
CA SER A 180 17.46 -0.51 5.46
C SER A 180 16.21 0.17 4.91
N TYR A 181 15.06 -0.04 5.55
CA TYR A 181 13.88 0.81 5.33
C TYR A 181 14.04 2.07 6.17
N THR A 182 14.45 3.16 5.55
CA THR A 182 14.63 4.46 6.21
C THR A 182 13.32 5.17 6.56
N HIS A 183 12.18 4.47 6.53
CA HIS A 183 10.85 5.06 6.73
C HIS A 183 10.03 4.40 7.83
N LEU A 184 10.68 3.81 8.82
CA LEU A 184 10.03 3.54 10.10
C LEU A 184 9.89 4.88 10.83
N ARG A 185 8.79 5.58 10.63
CA ARG A 185 8.40 6.68 11.50
C ARG A 185 7.64 6.11 12.69
N ALA A 186 8.20 6.36 13.87
CA ALA A 186 7.49 6.24 15.13
C ALA A 186 6.38 7.31 15.22
#